data_24628a1d220c448c71744c81125f4f0c
#
_entry.id   24628a1d220c448c71744c81125f4f0c
#
_cell.length_a   1.000
_cell.length_b   1.000
_cell.length_c   1.000
_cell.angle_alpha   90.00
_cell.angle_beta   90.00
_cell.angle_gamma   90.00
#
_symmetry.space_group_name_H-M   'P 1'
#
loop_
_entity.id
_entity.type
_entity.pdbx_description
1 polymer ?
#
loop_
_entity_poly.entity_id
_entity_poly.type
_entity_poly.pdbx_seq_one_letter_code
_entity_poly.pdbx_strand_id
1 'polypeptide(L)'
;MAKTILIAGFGTGISLSLAEKFGAEGFAVALAARSADRLGEGVKALEAKGIRAAGFKADLSDAKAIPGLIQSVREKLGPIDVVEWNAYSSGAGDLLAADAAELRGSLDIAVTSLLATVQAALPDLRASKGAVLVTNGGLGLLDPQVDAGAVQWKASGLAIANAAKHKLVRLLSKQLEPDGVYVGEVTVLSAVKGTAWDNGSSKLEASAIAAKFWQIYTERRELSVSIG
;
A
#
# COMPACT_ATOMS: atom_id res chain seq x y z
N MET A 1 -9.33 -21.42 -8.88
CA MET A 1 -8.61 -21.15 -7.63
C MET A 1 -9.07 -19.79 -7.10
N ALA A 2 -9.01 -19.55 -5.78
CA ALA A 2 -9.25 -18.22 -5.23
C ALA A 2 -8.19 -17.25 -5.75
N LYS A 3 -8.58 -15.99 -6.03
CA LYS A 3 -7.62 -14.93 -6.35
C LYS A 3 -6.76 -14.61 -5.14
N THR A 4 -5.53 -14.14 -5.36
CA THR A 4 -4.62 -13.75 -4.28
C THR A 4 -4.37 -12.25 -4.29
N ILE A 5 -4.49 -11.60 -3.12
CA ILE A 5 -4.03 -10.23 -2.90
C ILE A 5 -2.79 -10.22 -2.01
N LEU A 6 -1.74 -9.51 -2.44
CA LEU A 6 -0.60 -9.15 -1.61
C LEU A 6 -0.83 -7.77 -1.02
N ILE A 7 -0.86 -7.68 0.31
CA ILE A 7 -0.91 -6.42 1.07
C ILE A 7 0.48 -6.13 1.62
N ALA A 8 1.17 -5.21 0.98
CA ALA A 8 2.53 -4.80 1.32
C ALA A 8 2.51 -3.60 2.28
N GLY A 9 3.06 -3.78 3.48
CA GLY A 9 3.00 -2.80 4.56
C GLY A 9 1.84 -3.06 5.53
N PHE A 10 1.76 -4.31 6.01
CA PHE A 10 0.68 -4.69 6.92
C PHE A 10 0.80 -4.02 8.31
N GLY A 11 -0.33 -3.50 8.77
CA GLY A 11 -0.58 -2.95 10.10
C GLY A 11 -2.05 -3.07 10.50
N THR A 12 -2.38 -2.68 11.72
CA THR A 12 -3.72 -2.86 12.32
C THR A 12 -4.79 -1.84 11.84
N GLY A 13 -4.40 -0.86 11.02
CA GLY A 13 -5.32 0.15 10.47
C GLY A 13 -5.85 -0.21 9.08
N ILE A 14 -5.49 0.61 8.10
CA ILE A 14 -5.95 0.49 6.69
C ILE A 14 -5.71 -0.91 6.13
N SER A 15 -4.50 -1.46 6.30
CA SER A 15 -4.11 -2.75 5.74
C SER A 15 -4.93 -3.92 6.28
N LEU A 16 -5.29 -3.91 7.57
CA LEU A 16 -6.16 -4.95 8.15
C LEU A 16 -7.57 -4.85 7.56
N SER A 17 -8.13 -3.65 7.48
CA SER A 17 -9.45 -3.45 6.88
C SER A 17 -9.50 -3.83 5.40
N LEU A 18 -8.41 -3.59 4.65
CA LEU A 18 -8.25 -4.06 3.26
C LEU A 18 -8.22 -5.60 3.20
N ALA A 19 -7.43 -6.22 4.07
CA ALA A 19 -7.33 -7.68 4.18
C ALA A 19 -8.70 -8.33 4.45
N GLU A 20 -9.45 -7.76 5.39
CA GLU A 20 -10.81 -8.21 5.71
C GLU A 20 -11.77 -8.03 4.54
N LYS A 21 -11.74 -6.84 3.89
CA LYS A 21 -12.63 -6.54 2.77
C LYS A 21 -12.38 -7.48 1.59
N PHE A 22 -11.13 -7.59 1.12
CA PHE A 22 -10.81 -8.46 -0.02
C PHE A 22 -10.98 -9.94 0.34
N GLY A 23 -10.63 -10.33 1.58
CA GLY A 23 -10.84 -11.69 2.06
C GLY A 23 -12.31 -12.10 2.09
N ALA A 24 -13.21 -11.22 2.56
CA ALA A 24 -14.66 -11.45 2.53
C ALA A 24 -15.21 -11.58 1.10
N GLU A 25 -14.54 -11.03 0.10
CA GLU A 25 -14.86 -11.17 -1.32
C GLU A 25 -14.18 -12.40 -1.97
N GLY A 26 -13.63 -13.31 -1.16
CA GLY A 26 -13.08 -14.59 -1.60
C GLY A 26 -11.62 -14.59 -2.02
N PHE A 27 -10.85 -13.55 -1.73
CA PHE A 27 -9.41 -13.54 -1.96
C PHE A 27 -8.67 -14.32 -0.88
N ALA A 28 -7.62 -15.03 -1.27
CA ALA A 28 -6.56 -15.42 -0.35
C ALA A 28 -5.67 -14.18 -0.09
N VAL A 29 -5.27 -13.97 1.17
CA VAL A 29 -4.62 -12.74 1.61
C VAL A 29 -3.18 -13.01 2.03
N ALA A 30 -2.21 -12.42 1.32
CA ALA A 30 -0.80 -12.38 1.71
C ALA A 30 -0.52 -11.07 2.45
N LEU A 31 -0.08 -11.15 3.70
CA LEU A 31 0.32 -9.99 4.52
C LEU A 31 1.84 -9.89 4.53
N ALA A 32 2.42 -8.76 4.11
CA ALA A 32 3.86 -8.54 4.16
C ALA A 32 4.23 -7.38 5.10
N ALA A 33 5.11 -7.63 6.06
CA ALA A 33 5.63 -6.65 7.03
C ALA A 33 6.91 -7.13 7.70
N ARG A 34 7.57 -6.25 8.47
CA ARG A 34 8.78 -6.57 9.22
C ARG A 34 8.51 -7.37 10.50
N SER A 35 7.39 -7.13 11.18
CA SER A 35 7.04 -7.75 12.46
C SER A 35 6.36 -9.10 12.26
N ALA A 36 7.03 -10.18 12.65
CA ALA A 36 6.46 -11.54 12.63
C ALA A 36 5.23 -11.66 13.55
N ASP A 37 5.28 -11.03 14.73
CA ASP A 37 4.19 -11.09 15.72
C ASP A 37 2.92 -10.45 15.18
N ARG A 38 3.03 -9.23 14.61
CA ARG A 38 1.88 -8.55 13.96
C ARG A 38 1.32 -9.35 12.79
N LEU A 39 2.17 -9.99 12.01
CA LEU A 39 1.74 -10.87 10.92
C LEU A 39 0.96 -12.05 11.46
N GLY A 40 1.45 -12.70 12.53
CA GLY A 40 0.78 -13.81 13.19
C GLY A 40 -0.59 -13.43 13.76
N GLU A 41 -0.68 -12.26 14.42
CA GLU A 41 -1.96 -11.71 14.90
C GLU A 41 -2.94 -11.43 13.76
N GLY A 42 -2.46 -10.79 12.68
CA GLY A 42 -3.26 -10.49 11.50
C GLY A 42 -3.79 -11.75 10.81
N VAL A 43 -2.94 -12.76 10.62
CA VAL A 43 -3.35 -14.04 10.04
C VAL A 43 -4.44 -14.71 10.91
N LYS A 44 -4.24 -14.81 12.23
CA LYS A 44 -5.23 -15.37 13.15
C LYS A 44 -6.57 -14.63 13.08
N ALA A 45 -6.54 -13.28 13.02
CA ALA A 45 -7.75 -12.47 12.94
C ALA A 45 -8.53 -12.73 11.64
N LEU A 46 -7.83 -12.93 10.52
CA LEU A 46 -8.43 -13.24 9.22
C LEU A 46 -8.98 -14.67 9.17
N GLU A 47 -8.21 -15.63 9.68
CA GLU A 47 -8.64 -17.05 9.76
C GLU A 47 -9.87 -17.24 10.64
N ALA A 48 -9.98 -16.49 11.75
CA ALA A 48 -11.18 -16.47 12.59
C ALA A 48 -12.45 -15.97 11.85
N LYS A 49 -12.27 -15.25 10.74
CA LYS A 49 -13.34 -14.82 9.83
C LYS A 49 -13.52 -15.73 8.62
N GLY A 50 -12.85 -16.90 8.60
CA GLY A 50 -12.89 -17.85 7.48
C GLY A 50 -12.07 -17.41 6.26
N ILE A 51 -11.21 -16.42 6.39
CA ILE A 51 -10.37 -15.87 5.30
C ILE A 51 -9.06 -16.66 5.25
N ARG A 52 -8.72 -17.24 4.09
CA ARG A 52 -7.42 -17.86 3.87
C ARG A 52 -6.33 -16.78 3.85
N ALA A 53 -5.40 -16.82 4.80
CA ALA A 53 -4.34 -15.82 4.92
C ALA A 53 -2.97 -16.45 5.22
N ALA A 54 -1.90 -15.74 4.88
CA ALA A 54 -0.54 -16.08 5.27
C ALA A 54 0.31 -14.81 5.48
N GLY A 55 1.22 -14.86 6.47
CA GLY A 55 2.14 -13.79 6.78
C GLY A 55 3.53 -14.04 6.18
N PHE A 56 4.14 -13.00 5.64
CA PHE A 56 5.46 -13.01 5.01
C PHE A 56 6.31 -11.91 5.64
N LYS A 57 7.34 -12.30 6.40
CA LYS A 57 8.27 -11.34 6.98
C LYS A 57 9.18 -10.80 5.89
N ALA A 58 9.12 -9.49 5.64
CA ALA A 58 9.95 -8.80 4.65
C ALA A 58 10.24 -7.37 5.09
N ASP A 59 11.43 -6.90 4.77
CA ASP A 59 11.76 -5.48 4.83
C ASP A 59 11.47 -4.86 3.46
N LEU A 60 10.40 -4.07 3.41
CA LEU A 60 9.95 -3.42 2.18
C LEU A 60 10.79 -2.19 1.80
N SER A 61 11.84 -1.84 2.57
CA SER A 61 12.85 -0.86 2.15
C SER A 61 13.96 -1.50 1.32
N ASP A 62 14.10 -2.83 1.35
CA ASP A 62 15.06 -3.57 0.54
C ASP A 62 14.41 -4.12 -0.74
N ALA A 63 14.52 -3.35 -1.81
CA ALA A 63 13.99 -3.76 -3.12
C ALA A 63 14.58 -5.10 -3.64
N LYS A 64 15.79 -5.50 -3.17
CA LYS A 64 16.42 -6.78 -3.56
C LYS A 64 15.73 -7.98 -2.90
N ALA A 65 15.06 -7.79 -1.76
CA ALA A 65 14.32 -8.84 -1.09
C ALA A 65 12.94 -9.11 -1.75
N ILE A 66 12.45 -8.20 -2.56
CA ILE A 66 11.09 -8.28 -3.15
C ILE A 66 10.89 -9.53 -4.03
N PRO A 67 11.78 -9.92 -4.94
CA PRO A 67 11.57 -11.13 -5.75
C PRO A 67 11.38 -12.39 -4.91
N GLY A 68 12.12 -12.53 -3.80
CA GLY A 68 11.97 -13.65 -2.86
C GLY A 68 10.63 -13.63 -2.12
N LEU A 69 10.15 -12.44 -1.75
CA LEU A 69 8.81 -12.26 -1.17
C LEU A 69 7.73 -12.74 -2.15
N ILE A 70 7.76 -12.27 -3.39
CA ILE A 70 6.79 -12.62 -4.43
C ILE A 70 6.78 -14.13 -4.68
N GLN A 71 7.95 -14.75 -4.77
CA GLN A 71 8.08 -16.20 -4.95
C GLN A 71 7.45 -16.95 -3.77
N SER A 72 7.72 -16.55 -2.54
CA SER A 72 7.15 -17.18 -1.33
C SER A 72 5.63 -17.06 -1.28
N VAL A 73 5.06 -15.93 -1.73
CA VAL A 73 3.60 -15.75 -1.85
C VAL A 73 3.02 -16.73 -2.87
N ARG A 74 3.63 -16.84 -4.06
CA ARG A 74 3.20 -17.78 -5.11
C ARG A 74 3.16 -19.23 -4.62
N GLU A 75 4.21 -19.65 -3.92
CA GLU A 75 4.32 -21.02 -3.38
C GLU A 75 3.24 -21.33 -2.34
N LYS A 76 2.90 -20.36 -1.50
CA LYS A 76 1.97 -20.57 -0.39
C LYS A 76 0.50 -20.36 -0.75
N LEU A 77 0.20 -19.34 -1.56
CA LEU A 77 -1.16 -18.88 -1.83
C LEU A 77 -1.55 -18.95 -3.31
N GLY A 78 -0.60 -19.03 -4.20
CA GLY A 78 -0.80 -19.02 -5.65
C GLY A 78 -0.42 -17.71 -6.31
N PRO A 79 -0.64 -17.57 -7.63
CA PRO A 79 -0.34 -16.36 -8.39
C PRO A 79 -1.01 -15.12 -7.78
N ILE A 80 -0.35 -13.96 -7.91
CA ILE A 80 -0.80 -12.70 -7.33
C ILE A 80 -1.69 -11.96 -8.33
N ASP A 81 -2.98 -11.85 -8.02
CA ASP A 81 -3.95 -11.13 -8.84
C ASP A 81 -3.99 -9.64 -8.52
N VAL A 82 -3.71 -9.28 -7.26
CA VAL A 82 -3.74 -7.90 -6.79
C VAL A 82 -2.51 -7.62 -5.91
N VAL A 83 -1.80 -6.55 -6.22
CA VAL A 83 -0.81 -5.93 -5.32
C VAL A 83 -1.46 -4.71 -4.70
N GLU A 84 -1.56 -4.67 -3.37
CA GLU A 84 -1.90 -3.47 -2.61
C GLU A 84 -0.67 -2.97 -1.87
N TRP A 85 -0.29 -1.71 -2.11
CA TRP A 85 0.87 -1.07 -1.52
C TRP A 85 0.46 -0.01 -0.50
N ASN A 86 0.63 -0.35 0.78
CA ASN A 86 0.33 0.53 1.92
C ASN A 86 1.60 0.91 2.72
N ALA A 87 2.78 0.43 2.28
CA ALA A 87 4.03 0.72 2.98
C ALA A 87 4.46 2.18 2.81
N TYR A 88 4.94 2.77 3.90
CA TYR A 88 5.50 4.12 3.93
C TYR A 88 6.61 4.24 4.98
N SER A 89 7.37 5.33 4.91
CA SER A 89 8.30 5.77 5.94
C SER A 89 8.07 7.24 6.25
N SER A 90 8.31 7.63 7.49
CA SER A 90 8.23 9.02 7.95
C SER A 90 9.62 9.65 8.18
N GLY A 91 10.69 9.06 7.63
CA GLY A 91 12.04 9.62 7.70
C GLY A 91 12.17 10.98 6.99
N ALA A 92 13.23 11.72 7.29
CA ALA A 92 13.52 13.06 6.76
C ALA A 92 12.41 14.10 7.03
N GLY A 93 11.94 14.15 8.27
CA GLY A 93 10.85 15.05 8.66
C GLY A 93 11.20 16.52 8.52
N ASP A 94 12.42 16.91 8.90
CA ASP A 94 12.98 18.25 8.76
C ASP A 94 14.12 18.21 7.71
N LEU A 95 13.88 18.77 6.53
CA LEU A 95 14.82 18.70 5.41
C LEU A 95 16.15 19.41 5.66
N LEU A 96 16.19 20.38 6.57
CA LEU A 96 17.41 21.11 6.88
C LEU A 96 18.30 20.41 7.91
N ALA A 97 17.72 19.44 8.66
CA ALA A 97 18.41 18.70 9.71
C ALA A 97 18.58 17.20 9.40
N ALA A 98 17.77 16.65 8.51
CA ALA A 98 17.76 15.23 8.19
C ALA A 98 19.00 14.81 7.39
N ASP A 99 19.49 13.59 7.63
CA ASP A 99 20.45 12.96 6.74
C ASP A 99 19.77 12.60 5.40
N ALA A 100 20.50 12.82 4.30
CA ALA A 100 20.02 12.45 2.96
C ALA A 100 19.67 10.95 2.82
N ALA A 101 20.27 10.08 3.65
CA ALA A 101 19.94 8.67 3.72
C ALA A 101 18.52 8.41 4.24
N GLU A 102 17.99 9.26 5.13
CA GLU A 102 16.61 9.15 5.60
C GLU A 102 15.61 9.43 4.48
N LEU A 103 15.87 10.47 3.68
CA LEU A 103 15.03 10.77 2.50
C LEU A 103 15.12 9.63 1.47
N ARG A 104 16.32 9.11 1.23
CA ARG A 104 16.51 7.97 0.34
C ARG A 104 15.69 6.76 0.80
N GLY A 105 15.74 6.41 2.09
CA GLY A 105 14.94 5.32 2.66
C GLY A 105 13.44 5.51 2.48
N SER A 106 12.94 6.75 2.59
CA SER A 106 11.53 7.08 2.32
C SER A 106 11.17 6.89 0.85
N LEU A 107 12.04 7.28 -0.07
CA LEU A 107 11.86 7.08 -1.51
C LEU A 107 12.02 5.61 -1.93
N ASP A 108 12.92 4.87 -1.30
CA ASP A 108 13.09 3.44 -1.55
C ASP A 108 11.81 2.68 -1.27
N ILE A 109 11.15 2.94 -0.14
CA ILE A 109 9.85 2.31 0.17
C ILE A 109 8.76 2.81 -0.79
N ALA A 110 8.65 4.12 -0.99
CA ALA A 110 7.51 4.68 -1.73
C ALA A 110 7.57 4.42 -3.24
N VAL A 111 8.77 4.32 -3.81
CA VAL A 111 8.99 4.28 -5.28
C VAL A 111 9.73 3.01 -5.70
N THR A 112 10.95 2.79 -5.19
CA THR A 112 11.83 1.74 -5.69
C THR A 112 11.25 0.35 -5.40
N SER A 113 10.81 0.10 -4.18
CA SER A 113 10.27 -1.21 -3.79
C SER A 113 8.86 -1.45 -4.30
N LEU A 114 8.03 -0.41 -4.43
CA LEU A 114 6.76 -0.53 -5.14
C LEU A 114 6.98 -0.95 -6.60
N LEU A 115 7.90 -0.28 -7.31
CA LEU A 115 8.25 -0.65 -8.69
C LEU A 115 8.77 -2.08 -8.77
N ALA A 116 9.70 -2.47 -7.89
CA ALA A 116 10.24 -3.83 -7.84
C ALA A 116 9.13 -4.88 -7.60
N THR A 117 8.14 -4.55 -6.73
CA THR A 117 6.99 -5.42 -6.46
C THR A 117 6.14 -5.62 -7.70
N VAL A 118 5.81 -4.52 -8.39
CA VAL A 118 5.04 -4.59 -9.64
C VAL A 118 5.79 -5.40 -10.70
N GLN A 119 7.10 -5.17 -10.88
CA GLN A 119 7.92 -5.91 -11.83
C GLN A 119 7.97 -7.42 -11.51
N ALA A 120 8.17 -7.78 -10.25
CA ALA A 120 8.23 -9.18 -9.84
C ALA A 120 6.87 -9.90 -9.96
N ALA A 121 5.77 -9.20 -9.71
CA ALA A 121 4.40 -9.74 -9.84
C ALA A 121 3.85 -9.64 -11.27
N LEU A 122 4.53 -8.94 -12.19
CA LEU A 122 4.00 -8.61 -13.52
C LEU A 122 3.51 -9.81 -14.34
N PRO A 123 4.19 -10.98 -14.36
CA PRO A 123 3.67 -12.14 -15.08
C PRO A 123 2.28 -12.59 -14.59
N ASP A 124 2.05 -12.58 -13.27
CA ASP A 124 0.78 -12.96 -12.66
C ASP A 124 -0.31 -11.91 -12.95
N LEU A 125 0.04 -10.63 -12.78
CA LEU A 125 -0.86 -9.51 -13.04
C LEU A 125 -1.33 -9.49 -14.49
N ARG A 126 -0.45 -9.77 -15.46
CA ARG A 126 -0.80 -9.89 -16.88
C ARG A 126 -1.72 -11.07 -17.14
N ALA A 127 -1.39 -12.24 -16.58
CA ALA A 127 -2.17 -13.47 -16.78
C ALA A 127 -3.60 -13.33 -16.26
N SER A 128 -3.79 -12.65 -15.13
CA SER A 128 -5.11 -12.47 -14.50
C SER A 128 -5.82 -11.19 -14.92
N LYS A 129 -5.19 -10.31 -15.73
CA LYS A 129 -5.62 -8.91 -15.91
C LYS A 129 -5.89 -8.26 -14.54
N GLY A 130 -4.93 -8.42 -13.65
CA GLY A 130 -5.02 -8.09 -12.24
C GLY A 130 -5.05 -6.60 -11.94
N ALA A 131 -4.61 -6.22 -10.74
CA ALA A 131 -4.57 -4.83 -10.34
C ALA A 131 -3.37 -4.48 -9.45
N VAL A 132 -2.91 -3.24 -9.54
CA VAL A 132 -2.02 -2.57 -8.58
C VAL A 132 -2.81 -1.46 -7.90
N LEU A 133 -2.99 -1.59 -6.60
CA LEU A 133 -3.70 -0.64 -5.76
C LEU A 133 -2.70 0.03 -4.81
N VAL A 134 -2.80 1.32 -4.64
CA VAL A 134 -1.80 2.08 -3.86
C VAL A 134 -2.48 3.02 -2.88
N THR A 135 -2.16 2.88 -1.60
CA THR A 135 -2.50 3.87 -0.58
C THR A 135 -1.52 5.04 -0.67
N ASN A 136 -2.04 6.25 -0.77
CA ASN A 136 -1.25 7.47 -0.73
C ASN A 136 -1.78 8.43 0.34
N GLY A 137 -0.98 9.41 0.71
CA GLY A 137 -1.35 10.45 1.68
C GLY A 137 -1.49 11.82 1.04
N GLY A 138 -2.42 12.62 1.56
CA GLY A 138 -2.70 13.98 1.10
C GLY A 138 -1.50 14.93 1.17
N LEU A 139 -0.47 14.63 1.99
CA LEU A 139 0.75 15.42 2.06
C LEU A 139 1.54 15.47 0.74
N GLY A 140 1.27 14.58 -0.21
CA GLY A 140 1.88 14.60 -1.54
C GLY A 140 1.23 15.56 -2.54
N LEU A 141 0.16 16.24 -2.18
CA LEU A 141 -0.51 17.21 -3.04
C LEU A 141 0.36 18.47 -3.18
N LEU A 142 0.43 18.99 -4.41
CA LEU A 142 1.17 20.22 -4.70
C LEU A 142 0.29 21.44 -4.41
N ASP A 143 0.21 21.78 -3.13
CA ASP A 143 -0.61 22.87 -2.60
C ASP A 143 0.17 23.61 -1.50
N PRO A 144 0.28 24.96 -1.54
CA PRO A 144 1.05 25.72 -0.56
C PRO A 144 0.61 25.51 0.90
N GLN A 145 -0.67 25.24 1.17
CA GLN A 145 -1.15 24.98 2.53
C GLN A 145 -0.76 23.58 3.01
N VAL A 146 -0.78 22.60 2.11
CA VAL A 146 -0.28 21.24 2.38
C VAL A 146 1.22 21.27 2.64
N ASP A 147 1.98 22.01 1.85
CA ASP A 147 3.43 22.16 2.02
C ASP A 147 3.76 22.82 3.38
N ALA A 148 3.05 23.88 3.76
CA ALA A 148 3.21 24.50 5.07
C ALA A 148 2.89 23.52 6.23
N GLY A 149 1.83 22.72 6.10
CA GLY A 149 1.48 21.68 7.06
C GLY A 149 2.56 20.59 7.15
N ALA A 150 3.08 20.12 6.02
CA ALA A 150 4.14 19.10 5.99
C ALA A 150 5.41 19.57 6.71
N VAL A 151 5.80 20.84 6.54
CA VAL A 151 6.92 21.44 7.26
C VAL A 151 6.63 21.55 8.76
N GLN A 152 5.46 22.10 9.13
CA GLN A 152 5.05 22.26 10.53
C GLN A 152 5.01 20.93 11.29
N TRP A 153 4.53 19.87 10.67
CA TRP A 153 4.43 18.54 11.27
C TRP A 153 5.69 17.70 11.16
N LYS A 154 6.77 18.27 10.63
CA LYS A 154 8.02 17.55 10.37
C LYS A 154 7.78 16.26 9.57
N ALA A 155 7.04 16.38 8.50
CA ALA A 155 6.66 15.28 7.61
C ALA A 155 7.10 15.50 6.16
N SER A 156 8.10 16.35 5.93
CA SER A 156 8.55 16.78 4.60
C SER A 156 9.01 15.60 3.73
N GLY A 157 9.76 14.64 4.30
CA GLY A 157 10.20 13.45 3.57
C GLY A 157 9.04 12.56 3.14
N LEU A 158 8.00 12.44 3.99
CA LEU A 158 6.77 11.73 3.63
C LEU A 158 6.01 12.46 2.52
N ALA A 159 5.95 13.79 2.56
CA ALA A 159 5.31 14.58 1.51
C ALA A 159 5.98 14.36 0.15
N ILE A 160 7.33 14.44 0.10
CA ILE A 160 8.12 14.15 -1.11
C ILE A 160 7.86 12.71 -1.60
N ALA A 161 7.90 11.73 -0.70
CA ALA A 161 7.69 10.33 -1.04
C ALA A 161 6.27 10.08 -1.59
N ASN A 162 5.25 10.72 -1.03
CA ASN A 162 3.87 10.62 -1.51
C ASN A 162 3.71 11.27 -2.90
N ALA A 163 4.30 12.44 -3.13
CA ALA A 163 4.29 13.10 -4.45
C ALA A 163 4.97 12.22 -5.52
N ALA A 164 6.15 11.66 -5.20
CA ALA A 164 6.87 10.76 -6.09
C ALA A 164 6.09 9.47 -6.38
N LYS A 165 5.45 8.87 -5.36
CA LYS A 165 4.59 7.70 -5.48
C LYS A 165 3.37 7.98 -6.35
N HIS A 166 2.71 9.12 -6.18
CA HIS A 166 1.60 9.56 -7.04
C HIS A 166 2.05 9.62 -8.52
N LYS A 167 3.22 10.18 -8.81
CA LYS A 167 3.75 10.22 -10.18
C LYS A 167 4.03 8.82 -10.72
N LEU A 168 4.61 7.92 -9.91
CA LEU A 168 4.86 6.53 -10.30
C LEU A 168 3.56 5.81 -10.67
N VAL A 169 2.51 5.92 -9.84
CA VAL A 169 1.19 5.32 -10.08
C VAL A 169 0.62 5.75 -11.44
N ARG A 170 0.71 7.03 -11.76
CA ARG A 170 0.22 7.56 -13.06
C ARG A 170 1.00 6.98 -14.25
N LEU A 171 2.31 6.82 -14.12
CA LEU A 171 3.15 6.25 -15.19
C LEU A 171 2.89 4.75 -15.34
N LEU A 172 2.79 4.01 -14.22
CA LEU A 172 2.45 2.58 -14.23
C LEU A 172 1.08 2.33 -14.86
N SER A 173 0.08 3.16 -14.57
CA SER A 173 -1.23 3.05 -15.20
C SER A 173 -1.14 3.10 -16.72
N LYS A 174 -0.37 4.04 -17.26
CA LYS A 174 -0.20 4.16 -18.72
C LYS A 174 0.59 2.99 -19.34
N GLN A 175 1.59 2.50 -18.63
CA GLN A 175 2.41 1.37 -19.11
C GLN A 175 1.69 0.02 -19.06
N LEU A 176 0.79 -0.16 -18.09
CA LEU A 176 0.08 -1.43 -17.87
C LEU A 176 -1.31 -1.49 -18.54
N GLU A 177 -1.80 -0.36 -19.02
CA GLU A 177 -3.08 -0.27 -19.75
C GLU A 177 -3.18 -1.25 -20.95
N PRO A 178 -2.14 -1.41 -21.81
CA PRO A 178 -2.17 -2.38 -22.91
C PRO A 178 -2.26 -3.85 -22.43
N ASP A 179 -1.76 -4.14 -21.25
CA ASP A 179 -1.81 -5.47 -20.65
C ASP A 179 -3.17 -5.78 -19.96
N GLY A 180 -4.05 -4.79 -19.86
CA GLY A 180 -5.33 -4.89 -19.16
C GLY A 180 -5.18 -4.93 -17.64
N VAL A 181 -4.01 -4.60 -17.10
CA VAL A 181 -3.75 -4.50 -15.67
C VAL A 181 -4.22 -3.13 -15.16
N TYR A 182 -5.13 -3.14 -14.21
CA TYR A 182 -5.63 -1.91 -13.60
C TYR A 182 -4.63 -1.35 -12.58
N VAL A 183 -4.44 -0.04 -12.58
CA VAL A 183 -3.68 0.66 -11.54
C VAL A 183 -4.58 1.73 -10.94
N GLY A 184 -4.74 1.69 -9.62
CA GLY A 184 -5.59 2.64 -8.90
C GLY A 184 -4.97 3.12 -7.59
N GLU A 185 -5.27 4.35 -7.20
CA GLU A 185 -4.76 4.99 -6.01
C GLU A 185 -5.90 5.56 -5.16
N VAL A 186 -5.81 5.37 -3.84
CA VAL A 186 -6.64 6.08 -2.88
C VAL A 186 -5.77 7.03 -2.08
N THR A 187 -6.02 8.34 -2.21
CA THR A 187 -5.34 9.38 -1.46
C THR A 187 -6.13 9.69 -0.19
N VAL A 188 -5.55 9.38 0.95
CA VAL A 188 -6.13 9.63 2.27
C VAL A 188 -5.78 11.06 2.70
N LEU A 189 -6.80 11.91 2.87
CA LEU A 189 -6.64 13.33 3.13
C LEU A 189 -6.64 13.70 4.61
N SER A 190 -7.09 12.79 5.49
CA SER A 190 -7.15 13.03 6.94
C SER A 190 -6.56 11.88 7.73
N ALA A 191 -6.31 12.10 9.03
CA ALA A 191 -5.89 11.03 9.93
C ALA A 191 -6.99 9.96 10.05
N VAL A 192 -6.56 8.70 10.07
CA VAL A 192 -7.45 7.53 10.17
C VAL A 192 -7.52 7.09 11.61
N LYS A 193 -8.73 6.88 12.11
CA LYS A 193 -9.02 6.49 13.49
C LYS A 193 -8.24 5.24 13.90
N GLY A 194 -7.64 5.30 15.08
CA GLY A 194 -6.83 4.20 15.64
C GLY A 194 -5.45 3.99 15.00
N THR A 195 -5.00 4.87 14.10
CA THR A 195 -3.65 4.84 13.53
C THR A 195 -2.68 5.74 14.29
N ALA A 196 -1.39 5.64 13.96
CA ALA A 196 -0.36 6.49 14.57
C ALA A 196 -0.54 8.01 14.34
N TRP A 197 -1.35 8.39 13.36
CA TRP A 197 -1.68 9.79 13.05
C TRP A 197 -2.95 10.28 13.75
N ASP A 198 -3.67 9.38 14.44
CA ASP A 198 -4.88 9.73 15.17
C ASP A 198 -4.51 10.36 16.52
N ASN A 199 -4.93 11.58 16.71
CA ASN A 199 -4.83 12.29 18.00
C ASN A 199 -6.08 12.11 18.89
N GLY A 200 -6.95 11.16 18.56
CA GLY A 200 -8.20 10.88 19.25
C GLY A 200 -9.42 11.64 18.69
N SER A 201 -9.22 12.50 17.69
CA SER A 201 -10.32 13.25 17.03
C SER A 201 -10.68 12.76 15.62
N SER A 202 -9.94 11.77 15.11
CA SER A 202 -10.12 11.26 13.75
C SER A 202 -11.49 10.58 13.59
N LYS A 203 -12.19 10.93 12.51
CA LYS A 203 -13.50 10.38 12.18
C LYS A 203 -13.45 9.37 11.03
N LEU A 204 -12.39 9.40 10.23
CA LEU A 204 -12.23 8.51 9.09
C LEU A 204 -11.94 7.09 9.55
N GLU A 205 -12.84 6.17 9.27
CA GLU A 205 -12.68 4.76 9.58
C GLU A 205 -11.86 4.06 8.48
N ALA A 206 -10.98 3.14 8.88
CA ALA A 206 -10.18 2.34 7.94
C ALA A 206 -11.06 1.48 7.00
N SER A 207 -12.22 1.06 7.46
CA SER A 207 -13.20 0.31 6.66
C SER A 207 -13.77 1.12 5.50
N ALA A 208 -13.93 2.45 5.66
CA ALA A 208 -14.37 3.32 4.57
C ALA A 208 -13.30 3.40 3.45
N ILE A 209 -12.02 3.41 3.83
CA ILE A 209 -10.91 3.36 2.88
C ILE A 209 -10.89 2.00 2.15
N ALA A 210 -11.06 0.89 2.87
CA ALA A 210 -11.13 -0.43 2.28
C ALA A 210 -12.32 -0.58 1.30
N ALA A 211 -13.49 -0.01 1.63
CA ALA A 211 -14.63 0.04 0.73
C ALA A 211 -14.34 0.86 -0.54
N LYS A 212 -13.60 1.97 -0.40
CA LYS A 212 -13.19 2.79 -1.54
C LYS A 212 -12.22 2.04 -2.46
N PHE A 213 -11.25 1.30 -1.90
CA PHE A 213 -10.37 0.43 -2.69
C PHE A 213 -11.13 -0.67 -3.41
N TRP A 214 -12.11 -1.29 -2.75
CA TRP A 214 -12.95 -2.29 -3.38
C TRP A 214 -13.77 -1.70 -4.55
N GLN A 215 -14.32 -0.50 -4.35
CA GLN A 215 -15.03 0.22 -5.38
C GLN A 215 -14.16 0.45 -6.62
N ILE A 216 -12.99 1.06 -6.48
CA ILE A 216 -12.12 1.34 -7.63
C ILE A 216 -11.58 0.06 -8.29
N TYR A 217 -11.32 -0.99 -7.50
CA TYR A 217 -10.91 -2.30 -8.02
C TYR A 217 -12.00 -2.92 -8.91
N THR A 218 -13.25 -2.84 -8.51
CA THR A 218 -14.37 -3.44 -9.25
C THR A 218 -14.80 -2.61 -10.46
N GLU A 219 -14.82 -1.29 -10.32
CA GLU A 219 -15.24 -0.37 -11.39
C GLU A 219 -14.14 -0.12 -12.43
N ARG A 220 -12.87 -0.07 -12.02
CA ARG A 220 -11.68 0.16 -12.87
C ARG A 220 -11.77 1.40 -13.76
N ARG A 221 -12.41 2.47 -13.29
CA ARG A 221 -12.66 3.67 -14.07
C ARG A 221 -11.72 4.82 -13.71
N GLU A 222 -11.46 4.97 -12.41
CA GLU A 222 -10.69 6.09 -11.88
C GLU A 222 -9.27 5.67 -11.53
N LEU A 223 -8.31 6.49 -11.91
CA LEU A 223 -6.91 6.26 -11.56
C LEU A 223 -6.61 6.66 -10.11
N SER A 224 -7.18 7.77 -9.65
CA SER A 224 -6.94 8.32 -8.31
C SER A 224 -8.23 8.88 -7.75
N VAL A 225 -8.56 8.48 -6.53
CA VAL A 225 -9.68 8.99 -5.75
C VAL A 225 -9.20 9.46 -4.39
N SER A 226 -9.87 10.43 -3.80
CA SER A 226 -9.55 10.94 -2.47
C SER A 226 -10.63 10.57 -1.47
N ILE A 227 -10.23 10.44 -0.19
CA ILE A 227 -11.11 10.18 0.94
C ILE A 227 -10.56 10.88 2.20
N GLY A 228 -11.44 11.54 2.97
CA GLY A 228 -11.07 12.20 4.21
C GLY A 228 -11.93 13.37 4.55
#